data_3926ce3cd12c4859436c5d8e4dcdf4d0
#
_entry.id   3926ce3cd12c4859436c5d8e4dcdf4d0
#
_cell.length_a   1.000
_cell.length_b   1.000
_cell.length_c   1.000
_cell.angle_alpha   90.00
_cell.angle_beta   90.00
_cell.angle_gamma   90.00
#
_symmetry.space_group_name_H-M   'P 1'
#
loop_
_entity.id
_entity.type
_entity.pdbx_description
1 polymer ?
#
loop_
_entity_poly.entity_id
_entity_poly.type
_entity_poly.pdbx_seq_one_letter_code
_entity_poly.pdbx_strand_id
1 'polypeptide(L)'
;MADPQTVTLVMTQAAAQPVNWWVVGASSAVVSAVVNGGFKWWEIHTARRDAQARRAEQRAPALLNVARLLEAFARQAVGYLDGCEAQISACFAEMHGDAPGDLPKWTPLTFDTSIVADWTDVPVAIVSQCQELPIALEASHGWIDQAAREWADNSEAYELDRQRAILYGTIAAELARQIRADIKTDPSVLAQDCAARLLREYHDLQQRYGARPGEVELIPDLRARFEREHPELRSARVRRASEGA
;
A
#
# COMPACT_ATOMS: atom_id res chain seq x y z
N MET A 1 -93.34 57.60 -18.75
CA MET A 1 -92.69 57.26 -20.01
C MET A 1 -91.25 56.95 -19.68
N ALA A 2 -90.93 55.66 -19.59
CA ALA A 2 -89.56 55.18 -19.40
C ALA A 2 -89.41 53.90 -20.21
N ASP A 3 -88.47 53.91 -21.18
CA ASP A 3 -88.15 52.80 -22.07
C ASP A 3 -87.46 51.65 -21.36
N PRO A 4 -87.76 50.42 -21.66
CA PRO A 4 -86.99 49.29 -21.17
C PRO A 4 -85.76 49.03 -22.05
N GLN A 5 -84.57 49.18 -21.50
CA GLN A 5 -83.38 48.78 -22.16
C GLN A 5 -83.22 47.22 -22.14
N THR A 6 -83.22 46.64 -23.33
CA THR A 6 -82.98 45.20 -23.57
C THR A 6 -81.50 44.96 -23.47
N VAL A 7 -81.03 44.25 -22.44
CA VAL A 7 -79.66 43.80 -22.31
C VAL A 7 -79.53 42.47 -23.05
N THR A 8 -78.83 42.47 -24.21
CA THR A 8 -78.49 41.23 -24.99
C THR A 8 -77.23 40.61 -24.38
N LEU A 9 -77.39 39.50 -23.72
CA LEU A 9 -76.30 38.68 -23.24
C LEU A 9 -75.68 37.91 -24.42
N VAL A 10 -74.53 38.33 -24.90
CA VAL A 10 -73.72 37.60 -25.87
C VAL A 10 -72.97 36.48 -25.13
N MET A 11 -73.47 35.27 -25.20
CA MET A 11 -72.71 34.08 -24.79
C MET A 11 -71.62 33.78 -25.80
N THR A 12 -70.38 34.14 -25.48
CA THR A 12 -69.21 33.71 -26.21
C THR A 12 -68.97 32.24 -25.91
N GLN A 13 -69.36 31.36 -26.83
CA GLN A 13 -68.98 29.94 -26.79
C GLN A 13 -67.45 29.85 -26.97
N ALA A 14 -66.71 29.63 -25.88
CA ALA A 14 -65.32 29.25 -25.96
C ALA A 14 -65.27 27.84 -26.62
N ALA A 15 -64.81 27.81 -27.84
CA ALA A 15 -64.55 26.54 -28.54
C ALA A 15 -63.54 25.73 -27.71
N ALA A 16 -63.98 24.61 -27.16
CA ALA A 16 -63.11 23.63 -26.49
C ALA A 16 -62.08 23.11 -27.52
N GLN A 17 -60.84 23.49 -27.36
CA GLN A 17 -59.76 22.94 -28.17
C GLN A 17 -59.72 21.39 -27.96
N PRO A 18 -59.68 20.59 -29.00
CA PRO A 18 -59.60 19.15 -28.84
C PRO A 18 -58.32 18.79 -28.12
N VAL A 19 -58.41 18.23 -26.92
CA VAL A 19 -57.26 17.67 -26.18
C VAL A 19 -56.61 16.62 -27.06
N ASN A 20 -55.38 16.89 -27.45
CA ASN A 20 -54.61 15.97 -28.29
C ASN A 20 -54.13 14.78 -27.44
N TRP A 21 -54.98 13.75 -27.37
CA TRP A 21 -54.74 12.52 -26.57
C TRP A 21 -53.45 11.81 -26.91
N TRP A 22 -52.90 12.02 -28.10
CA TRP A 22 -51.58 11.50 -28.50
C TRP A 22 -50.45 12.15 -27.71
N VAL A 23 -50.54 13.42 -27.43
CA VAL A 23 -49.54 14.16 -26.61
C VAL A 23 -49.60 13.71 -25.15
N VAL A 24 -50.79 13.49 -24.62
CA VAL A 24 -50.99 12.99 -23.25
C VAL A 24 -50.49 11.53 -23.14
N GLY A 25 -50.81 10.69 -24.12
CA GLY A 25 -50.33 9.30 -24.17
C GLY A 25 -48.83 9.20 -24.32
N ALA A 26 -48.20 9.99 -25.18
CA ALA A 26 -46.77 10.00 -25.40
C ALA A 26 -46.02 10.53 -24.16
N SER A 27 -46.52 11.58 -23.50
CA SER A 27 -45.91 12.13 -22.29
C SER A 27 -45.96 11.15 -21.11
N SER A 28 -47.07 10.41 -20.95
CA SER A 28 -47.21 9.42 -19.90
C SER A 28 -46.30 8.19 -20.13
N ALA A 29 -46.16 7.75 -21.40
CA ALA A 29 -45.26 6.66 -21.74
C ALA A 29 -43.79 7.02 -21.54
N VAL A 30 -43.38 8.24 -21.90
CA VAL A 30 -42.02 8.72 -21.68
C VAL A 30 -41.70 8.86 -20.17
N VAL A 31 -42.62 9.42 -19.40
CA VAL A 31 -42.46 9.53 -17.94
C VAL A 31 -42.38 8.14 -17.30
N SER A 32 -43.25 7.20 -17.70
CA SER A 32 -43.18 5.81 -17.21
C SER A 32 -41.87 5.10 -17.60
N ALA A 33 -41.36 5.33 -18.79
CA ALA A 33 -40.08 4.74 -19.26
C ALA A 33 -38.89 5.33 -18.48
N VAL A 34 -38.88 6.63 -18.21
CA VAL A 34 -37.81 7.28 -17.40
C VAL A 34 -37.86 6.82 -15.96
N VAL A 35 -39.03 6.74 -15.36
CA VAL A 35 -39.17 6.27 -13.97
C VAL A 35 -38.77 4.81 -13.84
N ASN A 36 -39.27 3.93 -14.73
CA ASN A 36 -38.91 2.50 -14.72
C ASN A 36 -37.44 2.27 -15.07
N GLY A 37 -36.88 3.04 -16.02
CA GLY A 37 -35.47 3.00 -16.35
C GLY A 37 -34.57 3.45 -15.18
N GLY A 38 -34.98 4.51 -14.49
CA GLY A 38 -34.29 5.01 -13.30
C GLY A 38 -34.33 4.02 -12.13
N PHE A 39 -35.46 3.38 -11.88
CA PHE A 39 -35.60 2.32 -10.87
C PHE A 39 -34.74 1.09 -11.19
N LYS A 40 -34.78 0.61 -12.43
CA LYS A 40 -33.94 -0.52 -12.88
C LYS A 40 -32.45 -0.18 -12.81
N TRP A 41 -32.05 1.02 -13.18
CA TRP A 41 -30.68 1.46 -13.09
C TRP A 41 -30.21 1.53 -11.63
N TRP A 42 -31.05 2.07 -10.72
CA TRP A 42 -30.75 2.10 -9.30
C TRP A 42 -30.69 0.69 -8.69
N GLU A 43 -31.63 -0.18 -9.01
CA GLU A 43 -31.65 -1.59 -8.56
C GLU A 43 -30.40 -2.35 -9.01
N ILE A 44 -29.98 -2.18 -10.26
CA ILE A 44 -28.73 -2.78 -10.77
C ILE A 44 -27.51 -2.19 -10.05
N HIS A 45 -27.54 -0.90 -9.76
CA HIS A 45 -26.41 -0.24 -9.11
C HIS A 45 -26.29 -0.62 -7.63
N THR A 46 -27.42 -0.72 -6.92
CA THR A 46 -27.46 -1.23 -5.53
C THR A 46 -27.10 -2.71 -5.47
N ALA A 47 -27.64 -3.55 -6.35
CA ALA A 47 -27.30 -4.97 -6.42
C ALA A 47 -25.80 -5.21 -6.69
N ARG A 48 -25.18 -4.40 -7.56
CA ARG A 48 -23.72 -4.46 -7.80
C ARG A 48 -22.92 -4.05 -6.55
N ARG A 49 -23.33 -3.00 -5.85
CA ARG A 49 -22.69 -2.57 -4.59
C ARG A 49 -22.80 -3.66 -3.53
N ASP A 50 -23.97 -4.25 -3.37
CA ASP A 50 -24.19 -5.31 -2.39
C ASP A 50 -23.39 -6.58 -2.73
N ALA A 51 -23.30 -6.94 -4.01
CA ALA A 51 -22.48 -8.05 -4.46
C ALA A 51 -20.97 -7.79 -4.24
N GLN A 52 -20.51 -6.56 -4.45
CA GLN A 52 -19.13 -6.17 -4.14
C GLN A 52 -18.85 -6.19 -2.63
N ALA A 53 -19.78 -5.68 -1.81
CA ALA A 53 -19.66 -5.70 -0.35
C ALA A 53 -19.58 -7.15 0.19
N ARG A 54 -20.46 -8.04 -0.26
CA ARG A 54 -20.41 -9.47 0.13
C ARG A 54 -19.11 -10.15 -0.28
N ARG A 55 -18.58 -9.87 -1.48
CA ARG A 55 -17.29 -10.40 -1.94
C ARG A 55 -16.14 -9.85 -1.08
N ALA A 56 -16.19 -8.57 -0.71
CA ALA A 56 -15.18 -7.97 0.17
C ALA A 56 -15.21 -8.61 1.58
N GLU A 57 -16.41 -8.84 2.15
CA GLU A 57 -16.58 -9.52 3.42
C GLU A 57 -16.08 -10.98 3.39
N GLN A 58 -16.32 -11.70 2.29
CA GLN A 58 -15.82 -13.07 2.11
C GLN A 58 -14.29 -13.15 2.04
N ARG A 59 -13.63 -12.14 1.45
CA ARG A 59 -12.17 -12.05 1.32
C ARG A 59 -11.47 -11.50 2.56
N ALA A 60 -12.19 -10.79 3.42
CA ALA A 60 -11.60 -10.13 4.58
C ALA A 60 -10.81 -11.07 5.51
N PRO A 61 -11.26 -12.31 5.83
CA PRO A 61 -10.49 -13.23 6.66
C PRO A 61 -9.15 -13.65 6.04
N ALA A 62 -9.12 -13.95 4.72
CA ALA A 62 -7.90 -14.31 4.01
C ALA A 62 -6.91 -13.13 4.01
N LEU A 63 -7.38 -11.93 3.68
CA LEU A 63 -6.61 -10.70 3.70
C LEU A 63 -6.07 -10.37 5.09
N LEU A 64 -6.86 -10.60 6.14
CA LEU A 64 -6.42 -10.41 7.53
C LEU A 64 -5.28 -11.37 7.89
N ASN A 65 -5.32 -12.62 7.44
CA ASN A 65 -4.24 -13.58 7.66
C ASN A 65 -2.95 -13.15 6.95
N VAL A 66 -3.05 -12.66 5.72
CA VAL A 66 -1.89 -12.10 5.00
C VAL A 66 -1.33 -10.86 5.72
N ALA A 67 -2.19 -9.95 6.17
CA ALA A 67 -1.74 -8.78 6.93
C ALA A 67 -1.00 -9.18 8.22
N ARG A 68 -1.51 -10.18 8.95
CA ARG A 68 -0.85 -10.71 10.15
C ARG A 68 0.51 -11.36 9.85
N LEU A 69 0.63 -12.08 8.74
CA LEU A 69 1.90 -12.65 8.29
C LEU A 69 2.93 -11.54 8.02
N LEU A 70 2.54 -10.51 7.30
CA LEU A 70 3.39 -9.36 6.99
C LEU A 70 3.79 -8.57 8.25
N GLU A 71 2.87 -8.37 9.19
CA GLU A 71 3.13 -7.75 10.49
C GLU A 71 4.08 -8.60 11.36
N ALA A 72 3.95 -9.92 11.30
CA ALA A 72 4.87 -10.84 11.99
C ALA A 72 6.29 -10.73 11.41
N PHE A 73 6.42 -10.64 10.09
CA PHE A 73 7.70 -10.43 9.44
C PHE A 73 8.29 -9.04 9.76
N ALA A 74 7.50 -7.97 9.73
CA ALA A 74 7.95 -6.63 10.12
C ALA A 74 8.49 -6.62 11.57
N ARG A 75 7.87 -7.37 12.47
CA ARG A 75 8.32 -7.55 13.85
C ARG A 75 9.62 -8.35 13.94
N GLN A 76 9.74 -9.42 13.13
CA GLN A 76 11.00 -10.16 13.01
C GLN A 76 12.12 -9.26 12.49
N ALA A 77 11.85 -8.40 11.49
CA ALA A 77 12.81 -7.44 10.97
C ALA A 77 13.30 -6.45 12.04
N VAL A 78 12.41 -5.96 12.90
CA VAL A 78 12.80 -5.09 14.04
C VAL A 78 13.72 -5.83 15.01
N GLY A 79 13.42 -7.07 15.38
CA GLY A 79 14.32 -7.87 16.23
C GLY A 79 15.66 -8.19 15.56
N TYR A 80 15.63 -8.33 14.22
CA TYR A 80 16.85 -8.53 13.43
C TYR A 80 17.75 -7.28 13.43
N LEU A 81 17.16 -6.08 13.38
CA LEU A 81 17.91 -4.83 13.53
C LEU A 81 18.68 -4.78 14.85
N ASP A 82 18.04 -5.14 15.97
CA ASP A 82 18.69 -5.19 17.27
C ASP A 82 19.87 -6.18 17.27
N GLY A 83 19.72 -7.30 16.57
CA GLY A 83 20.81 -8.27 16.37
C GLY A 83 21.98 -7.70 15.57
N CYS A 84 21.70 -7.02 14.45
CA CYS A 84 22.75 -6.36 13.65
C CYS A 84 23.50 -5.29 14.47
N GLU A 85 22.78 -4.45 15.20
CA GLU A 85 23.37 -3.42 16.07
C GLU A 85 24.30 -4.02 17.15
N ALA A 86 23.88 -5.13 17.76
CA ALA A 86 24.70 -5.84 18.74
C ALA A 86 25.97 -6.42 18.10
N GLN A 87 25.88 -7.00 16.88
CA GLN A 87 27.05 -7.51 16.18
C GLN A 87 28.02 -6.39 15.76
N ILE A 88 27.52 -5.28 15.24
CA ILE A 88 28.33 -4.11 14.90
C ILE A 88 29.04 -3.59 16.14
N SER A 89 28.33 -3.46 17.27
CA SER A 89 28.92 -3.01 18.53
C SER A 89 30.00 -3.96 19.03
N ALA A 90 29.83 -5.27 18.87
CA ALA A 90 30.83 -6.28 19.22
C ALA A 90 32.09 -6.16 18.34
N CYS A 91 31.94 -5.95 17.03
CA CYS A 91 33.08 -5.71 16.14
C CYS A 91 33.90 -4.47 16.59
N PHE A 92 33.21 -3.41 16.99
CA PHE A 92 33.91 -2.22 17.55
C PHE A 92 34.60 -2.49 18.88
N ALA A 93 33.99 -3.25 19.79
CA ALA A 93 34.60 -3.63 21.07
C ALA A 93 35.90 -4.45 20.85
N GLU A 94 35.82 -5.44 19.95
CA GLU A 94 36.99 -6.26 19.56
C GLU A 94 38.15 -5.40 18.98
N MET A 95 37.84 -4.43 18.13
CA MET A 95 38.82 -3.51 17.57
C MET A 95 39.53 -2.64 18.67
N HIS A 96 38.82 -2.35 19.78
CA HIS A 96 39.38 -1.62 20.91
C HIS A 96 40.02 -2.50 21.98
N GLY A 97 40.01 -3.82 21.79
CA GLY A 97 40.58 -4.81 22.73
C GLY A 97 39.65 -5.13 23.90
N ASP A 98 38.39 -4.73 23.84
CA ASP A 98 37.39 -5.03 24.84
C ASP A 98 36.78 -6.41 24.58
N ALA A 99 36.37 -7.11 25.62
CA ALA A 99 35.63 -8.36 25.46
C ALA A 99 34.25 -8.06 24.91
N PRO A 100 33.79 -8.75 23.82
CA PRO A 100 32.44 -8.60 23.35
C PRO A 100 31.46 -9.02 24.44
N GLY A 101 30.37 -8.24 24.59
CA GLY A 101 29.27 -8.60 25.49
C GLY A 101 28.54 -9.86 25.02
N ASP A 102 27.58 -10.34 25.83
CA ASP A 102 26.72 -11.44 25.43
C ASP A 102 25.91 -11.06 24.18
N LEU A 103 26.19 -11.75 23.07
CA LEU A 103 25.50 -11.51 21.81
C LEU A 103 24.13 -12.21 21.80
N PRO A 104 23.08 -11.55 21.31
CA PRO A 104 21.79 -12.19 21.15
C PRO A 104 21.90 -13.36 20.17
N LYS A 105 21.07 -14.40 20.40
CA LYS A 105 21.02 -15.53 19.47
C LYS A 105 20.57 -15.04 18.10
N TRP A 106 21.42 -15.27 17.10
CA TRP A 106 21.12 -14.91 15.72
C TRP A 106 19.95 -15.70 15.17
N THR A 107 18.92 -15.01 14.69
CA THR A 107 17.77 -15.62 14.04
C THR A 107 17.72 -15.10 12.60
N PRO A 108 17.77 -15.98 11.59
CA PRO A 108 17.78 -15.54 10.19
C PRO A 108 16.49 -14.79 9.86
N LEU A 109 16.59 -13.77 9.02
CA LEU A 109 15.44 -13.02 8.51
C LEU A 109 14.80 -13.84 7.37
N THR A 110 13.65 -14.44 7.64
CA THR A 110 12.94 -15.32 6.69
C THR A 110 11.48 -14.93 6.58
N PHE A 111 10.93 -15.01 5.38
CA PHE A 111 9.51 -14.80 5.12
C PHE A 111 8.89 -16.11 4.59
N ASP A 112 8.07 -16.74 5.39
CA ASP A 112 7.45 -18.03 5.06
C ASP A 112 6.00 -17.85 4.60
N THR A 113 5.77 -17.97 3.30
CA THR A 113 4.43 -17.87 2.69
C THR A 113 3.57 -19.10 2.92
N SER A 114 4.13 -20.23 3.37
CA SER A 114 3.38 -21.48 3.62
C SER A 114 2.41 -21.39 4.79
N ILE A 115 2.59 -20.38 5.66
CA ILE A 115 1.70 -20.09 6.80
C ILE A 115 0.28 -19.71 6.32
N VAL A 116 0.14 -19.12 5.14
CA VAL A 116 -1.15 -18.82 4.53
C VAL A 116 -1.61 -20.04 3.74
N ALA A 117 -2.52 -20.81 4.32
CA ALA A 117 -2.98 -22.08 3.75
C ALA A 117 -3.77 -21.91 2.44
N ASP A 118 -4.45 -20.78 2.24
CA ASP A 118 -5.28 -20.53 1.07
C ASP A 118 -5.09 -19.08 0.55
N TRP A 119 -4.66 -18.99 -0.70
CA TRP A 119 -4.44 -17.74 -1.41
C TRP A 119 -5.55 -17.41 -2.43
N THR A 120 -6.56 -18.28 -2.57
CA THR A 120 -7.57 -18.19 -3.63
C THR A 120 -8.37 -16.89 -3.55
N ASP A 121 -8.68 -16.43 -2.35
CA ASP A 121 -9.45 -15.20 -2.12
C ASP A 121 -8.59 -13.94 -2.01
N VAL A 122 -7.26 -14.08 -2.09
CA VAL A 122 -6.33 -12.93 -2.04
C VAL A 122 -6.15 -12.34 -3.44
N PRO A 123 -6.21 -11.01 -3.62
CA PRO A 123 -5.94 -10.36 -4.90
C PRO A 123 -4.57 -10.74 -5.45
N VAL A 124 -4.50 -11.04 -6.75
CA VAL A 124 -3.26 -11.49 -7.42
C VAL A 124 -2.08 -10.54 -7.20
N ALA A 125 -2.33 -9.22 -7.17
CA ALA A 125 -1.29 -8.23 -6.91
C ALA A 125 -0.65 -8.39 -5.52
N ILE A 126 -1.44 -8.71 -4.49
CA ILE A 126 -0.93 -8.97 -3.13
C ILE A 126 -0.19 -10.30 -3.09
N VAL A 127 -0.74 -11.34 -3.74
CA VAL A 127 -0.09 -12.66 -3.83
C VAL A 127 1.30 -12.51 -4.46
N SER A 128 1.40 -11.80 -5.61
CA SER A 128 2.66 -11.55 -6.31
C SER A 128 3.69 -10.89 -5.38
N GLN A 129 3.31 -9.80 -4.71
CA GLN A 129 4.20 -9.09 -3.79
C GLN A 129 4.66 -9.95 -2.62
N CYS A 130 3.77 -10.77 -2.05
CA CYS A 130 4.14 -11.69 -0.97
C CYS A 130 5.07 -12.81 -1.45
N GLN A 131 4.91 -13.31 -2.67
CA GLN A 131 5.76 -14.35 -3.24
C GLN A 131 7.12 -13.83 -3.71
N GLU A 132 7.21 -12.56 -4.07
CA GLU A 132 8.47 -11.90 -4.43
C GLU A 132 9.37 -11.62 -3.22
N LEU A 133 8.80 -11.40 -2.02
CA LEU A 133 9.55 -11.10 -0.81
C LEU A 133 10.63 -12.14 -0.47
N PRO A 134 10.35 -13.45 -0.38
CA PRO A 134 11.38 -14.44 -0.07
C PRO A 134 12.47 -14.50 -1.15
N ILE A 135 12.12 -14.31 -2.42
CA ILE A 135 13.07 -14.30 -3.54
C ILE A 135 14.03 -13.11 -3.42
N ALA A 136 13.48 -11.93 -3.15
CA ALA A 136 14.27 -10.71 -2.98
C ALA A 136 15.14 -10.75 -1.71
N LEU A 137 14.64 -11.33 -0.62
CA LEU A 137 15.42 -11.57 0.60
C LEU A 137 16.62 -12.47 0.35
N GLU A 138 16.44 -13.55 -0.39
CA GLU A 138 17.53 -14.48 -0.74
C GLU A 138 18.54 -13.83 -1.68
N ALA A 139 18.09 -13.15 -2.71
CA ALA A 139 18.94 -12.44 -3.65
C ALA A 139 19.82 -11.37 -2.96
N SER A 140 19.20 -10.58 -2.06
CA SER A 140 19.94 -9.57 -1.29
C SER A 140 20.92 -10.19 -0.29
N HIS A 141 20.58 -11.32 0.32
CA HIS A 141 21.49 -12.07 1.19
C HIS A 141 22.71 -12.58 0.41
N GLY A 142 22.49 -13.21 -0.75
CA GLY A 142 23.58 -13.65 -1.61
C GLY A 142 24.50 -12.53 -2.07
N TRP A 143 23.95 -11.33 -2.33
CA TRP A 143 24.75 -10.16 -2.65
C TRP A 143 25.60 -9.70 -1.45
N ILE A 144 25.03 -9.68 -0.23
CA ILE A 144 25.77 -9.34 1.00
C ILE A 144 26.89 -10.33 1.28
N ASP A 145 26.63 -11.63 1.13
CA ASP A 145 27.62 -12.68 1.26
C ASP A 145 28.79 -12.52 0.27
N GLN A 146 28.48 -12.07 -0.95
CA GLN A 146 29.52 -11.76 -1.94
C GLN A 146 30.33 -10.52 -1.51
N ALA A 147 29.66 -9.45 -1.07
CA ALA A 147 30.32 -8.23 -0.57
C ALA A 147 31.28 -8.55 0.59
N ALA A 148 30.84 -9.37 1.55
CA ALA A 148 31.66 -9.80 2.71
C ALA A 148 32.89 -10.61 2.29
N ARG A 149 32.85 -11.32 1.14
CA ARG A 149 34.02 -12.06 0.62
C ARG A 149 34.98 -11.19 -0.17
N GLU A 150 34.50 -10.13 -0.81
CA GLU A 150 35.28 -9.36 -1.78
C GLU A 150 35.87 -8.06 -1.19
N TRP A 151 35.08 -7.32 -0.38
CA TRP A 151 35.48 -5.99 0.03
C TRP A 151 34.95 -5.51 1.40
N ALA A 152 33.80 -6.02 1.86
CA ALA A 152 33.21 -5.57 3.12
C ALA A 152 33.85 -6.28 4.31
N ASP A 153 34.18 -5.53 5.35
CA ASP A 153 34.52 -6.12 6.64
C ASP A 153 33.27 -6.62 7.40
N ASN A 154 33.47 -7.26 8.55
CA ASN A 154 32.37 -7.81 9.32
C ASN A 154 31.36 -6.75 9.74
N SER A 155 31.81 -5.56 10.12
CA SER A 155 30.90 -4.48 10.55
C SER A 155 30.11 -3.90 9.38
N GLU A 156 30.72 -3.77 8.23
CA GLU A 156 30.08 -3.34 6.99
C GLU A 156 29.07 -4.38 6.50
N ALA A 157 29.40 -5.67 6.57
CA ALA A 157 28.47 -6.75 6.21
C ALA A 157 27.20 -6.73 7.10
N TYR A 158 27.35 -6.52 8.41
CA TYR A 158 26.19 -6.37 9.31
C TYR A 158 25.39 -5.09 9.02
N GLU A 159 26.04 -3.99 8.64
CA GLU A 159 25.31 -2.76 8.25
C GLU A 159 24.52 -2.97 6.95
N LEU A 160 25.07 -3.69 5.96
CA LEU A 160 24.34 -4.08 4.75
C LEU A 160 23.15 -5.00 5.06
N ASP A 161 23.33 -5.93 5.99
CA ASP A 161 22.28 -6.84 6.42
C ASP A 161 21.18 -6.12 7.22
N ARG A 162 21.56 -5.10 8.01
CA ARG A 162 20.64 -4.17 8.66
C ARG A 162 19.79 -3.41 7.62
N GLN A 163 20.40 -2.92 6.55
CA GLN A 163 19.67 -2.26 5.45
C GLN A 163 18.65 -3.20 4.80
N ARG A 164 18.96 -4.48 4.65
CA ARG A 164 18.04 -5.53 4.16
C ARG A 164 16.81 -5.64 5.05
N ALA A 165 17.01 -5.69 6.36
CA ALA A 165 15.91 -5.75 7.34
C ALA A 165 15.04 -4.48 7.30
N ILE A 166 15.66 -3.30 7.20
CA ILE A 166 14.95 -2.01 7.07
C ILE A 166 14.06 -2.02 5.81
N LEU A 167 14.65 -2.36 4.65
CA LEU A 167 13.95 -2.30 3.37
C LEU A 167 12.73 -3.24 3.35
N TYR A 168 12.97 -4.53 3.57
CA TYR A 168 11.91 -5.53 3.42
C TYR A 168 10.91 -5.51 4.58
N GLY A 169 11.37 -5.17 5.79
CA GLY A 169 10.48 -4.91 6.91
C GLY A 169 9.54 -3.73 6.66
N THR A 170 10.04 -2.63 6.07
CA THR A 170 9.22 -1.48 5.68
C THR A 170 8.23 -1.84 4.59
N ILE A 171 8.65 -2.56 3.53
CA ILE A 171 7.75 -3.03 2.46
C ILE A 171 6.62 -3.90 3.04
N ALA A 172 6.95 -4.83 3.92
CA ALA A 172 5.94 -5.69 4.55
C ALA A 172 4.97 -4.89 5.43
N ALA A 173 5.46 -3.94 6.23
CA ALA A 173 4.63 -3.08 7.06
C ALA A 173 3.71 -2.17 6.23
N GLU A 174 4.19 -1.62 5.12
CA GLU A 174 3.40 -0.82 4.18
C GLU A 174 2.28 -1.65 3.55
N LEU A 175 2.60 -2.86 3.07
CA LEU A 175 1.62 -3.75 2.46
C LEU A 175 0.58 -4.23 3.48
N ALA A 176 1.00 -4.58 4.71
CA ALA A 176 0.07 -4.93 5.78
C ALA A 176 -0.90 -3.79 6.10
N ARG A 177 -0.40 -2.55 6.19
CA ARG A 177 -1.22 -1.36 6.43
C ARG A 177 -2.22 -1.13 5.30
N GLN A 178 -1.79 -1.32 4.04
CA GLN A 178 -2.67 -1.22 2.87
C GLN A 178 -3.81 -2.25 2.93
N ILE A 179 -3.49 -3.51 3.19
CA ILE A 179 -4.47 -4.59 3.32
C ILE A 179 -5.46 -4.28 4.44
N ARG A 180 -4.99 -3.82 5.61
CA ARG A 180 -5.88 -3.47 6.72
C ARG A 180 -6.80 -2.31 6.41
N ALA A 181 -6.30 -1.29 5.69
CA ALA A 181 -7.13 -0.19 5.22
C ALA A 181 -8.24 -0.68 4.27
N ASP A 182 -7.93 -1.60 3.36
CA ASP A 182 -8.89 -2.17 2.41
C ASP A 182 -10.00 -2.95 3.11
N ILE A 183 -9.66 -3.71 4.16
CA ILE A 183 -10.63 -4.47 4.97
C ILE A 183 -11.19 -3.67 6.17
N LYS A 184 -10.84 -2.39 6.30
CA LYS A 184 -11.29 -1.47 7.36
C LYS A 184 -11.04 -2.00 8.77
N THR A 185 -9.86 -2.55 9.01
CA THR A 185 -9.42 -3.02 10.32
C THR A 185 -8.16 -2.30 10.77
N ASP A 186 -8.09 -1.96 12.05
CA ASP A 186 -6.91 -1.30 12.60
C ASP A 186 -5.78 -2.31 12.85
N PRO A 187 -4.51 -1.93 12.63
CA PRO A 187 -3.37 -2.71 13.06
C PRO A 187 -3.26 -2.72 14.60
N SER A 188 -2.62 -3.75 15.17
CA SER A 188 -2.32 -3.75 16.60
C SER A 188 -1.31 -2.65 16.96
N VAL A 189 -1.32 -2.19 18.22
CA VAL A 189 -0.35 -1.19 18.72
C VAL A 189 1.09 -1.65 18.44
N LEU A 190 1.39 -2.91 18.73
CA LEU A 190 2.72 -3.48 18.47
C LEU A 190 3.10 -3.45 16.99
N ALA A 191 2.17 -3.71 16.06
CA ALA A 191 2.44 -3.63 14.63
C ALA A 191 2.69 -2.17 14.19
N GLN A 192 1.96 -1.22 14.77
CA GLN A 192 2.18 0.21 14.55
C GLN A 192 3.55 0.66 15.03
N ASP A 193 3.96 0.26 16.23
CA ASP A 193 5.27 0.59 16.81
C ASP A 193 6.42 0.03 15.97
N CYS A 194 6.31 -1.23 15.54
CA CYS A 194 7.29 -1.86 14.65
C CYS A 194 7.39 -1.13 13.30
N ALA A 195 6.25 -0.82 12.68
CA ALA A 195 6.22 -0.08 11.44
C ALA A 195 6.80 1.34 11.58
N ALA A 196 6.49 2.03 12.67
CA ALA A 196 7.04 3.36 12.96
C ALA A 196 8.55 3.33 13.18
N ARG A 197 9.09 2.29 13.82
CA ARG A 197 10.54 2.12 13.98
C ARG A 197 11.22 1.87 12.64
N LEU A 198 10.73 0.91 11.85
CA LEU A 198 11.26 0.61 10.51
C LEU A 198 11.27 1.84 9.61
N LEU A 199 10.20 2.63 9.65
CA LEU A 199 10.08 3.84 8.85
C LEU A 199 11.06 4.94 9.29
N ARG A 200 11.31 5.09 10.60
CA ARG A 200 12.36 6.01 11.10
C ARG A 200 13.73 5.58 10.60
N GLU A 201 14.10 4.30 10.75
CA GLU A 201 15.39 3.77 10.27
C GLU A 201 15.55 3.97 8.74
N TYR A 202 14.47 3.75 8.00
CA TYR A 202 14.44 3.98 6.56
C TYR A 202 14.72 5.44 6.20
N HIS A 203 14.04 6.39 6.86
CA HIS A 203 14.24 7.82 6.63
C HIS A 203 15.63 8.29 7.06
N ASP A 204 16.14 7.81 8.18
CA ASP A 204 17.48 8.15 8.66
C ASP A 204 18.55 7.67 7.67
N LEU A 205 18.39 6.48 7.13
CA LEU A 205 19.28 5.94 6.10
C LEU A 205 19.17 6.72 4.79
N GLN A 206 17.96 7.09 4.39
CA GLN A 206 17.71 7.92 3.21
C GLN A 206 18.37 9.32 3.34
N GLN A 207 18.27 9.94 4.52
CA GLN A 207 18.90 11.22 4.80
C GLN A 207 20.43 11.10 4.76
N ARG A 208 21.01 10.06 5.37
CA ARG A 208 22.47 9.82 5.34
C ARG A 208 22.96 9.64 3.89
N TYR A 209 22.27 8.83 3.11
CA TYR A 209 22.59 8.65 1.70
C TYR A 209 22.44 9.93 0.87
N GLY A 210 21.39 10.71 1.12
CA GLY A 210 21.14 11.99 0.45
C GLY A 210 22.19 13.06 0.78
N ALA A 211 22.68 13.08 2.03
CA ALA A 211 23.73 14.01 2.45
C ALA A 211 25.10 13.70 1.81
N ARG A 212 25.38 12.41 1.57
CA ARG A 212 26.68 11.93 1.07
C ARG A 212 26.50 10.87 -0.01
N PRO A 213 25.98 11.23 -1.20
CA PRO A 213 25.77 10.28 -2.27
C PRO A 213 27.08 9.62 -2.72
N GLY A 214 27.11 8.28 -2.68
CA GLY A 214 28.30 7.48 -3.03
C GLY A 214 29.34 7.26 -1.94
N GLU A 215 29.17 7.81 -0.73
CA GLU A 215 29.99 7.47 0.44
C GLU A 215 29.34 6.36 1.29
N VAL A 216 28.00 6.29 1.29
CA VAL A 216 27.26 5.24 1.97
C VAL A 216 26.97 4.12 0.96
N GLU A 217 27.53 2.95 1.21
CA GLU A 217 27.20 1.78 0.40
C GLU A 217 25.81 1.27 0.74
N LEU A 218 25.03 0.99 -0.28
CA LEU A 218 23.65 0.51 -0.15
C LEU A 218 23.48 -0.82 -0.89
N ILE A 219 22.68 -1.72 -0.32
CA ILE A 219 22.22 -2.89 -1.07
C ILE A 219 21.49 -2.44 -2.35
N PRO A 220 21.59 -3.19 -3.46
CA PRO A 220 21.09 -2.77 -4.78
C PRO A 220 19.61 -2.35 -4.77
N ASP A 221 18.76 -3.12 -4.09
CA ASP A 221 17.32 -2.88 -4.07
C ASP A 221 16.94 -1.61 -3.30
N LEU A 222 17.63 -1.33 -2.20
CA LEU A 222 17.42 -0.11 -1.42
C LEU A 222 17.90 1.12 -2.21
N ARG A 223 19.03 1.02 -2.87
CA ARG A 223 19.55 2.06 -3.76
C ARG A 223 18.56 2.36 -4.88
N ALA A 224 18.05 1.30 -5.54
CA ALA A 224 17.07 1.44 -6.61
C ALA A 224 15.76 2.07 -6.12
N ARG A 225 15.34 1.79 -4.88
CA ARG A 225 14.16 2.40 -4.27
C ARG A 225 14.40 3.87 -3.97
N PHE A 226 15.52 4.26 -3.36
CA PHE A 226 15.85 5.65 -3.10
C PHE A 226 15.95 6.48 -4.39
N GLU A 227 16.60 5.95 -5.43
CA GLU A 227 16.72 6.64 -6.72
C GLU A 227 15.37 6.75 -7.48
N ARG A 228 14.38 5.91 -7.19
CA ARG A 228 13.02 6.05 -7.71
C ARG A 228 12.21 7.11 -6.94
N GLU A 229 12.34 7.13 -5.62
CA GLU A 229 11.65 8.09 -4.76
C GLU A 229 12.26 9.50 -4.90
N HIS A 230 13.57 9.57 -5.15
CA HIS A 230 14.37 10.78 -5.24
C HIS A 230 15.31 10.74 -6.45
N PRO A 231 14.82 11.05 -7.67
CA PRO A 231 15.63 10.97 -8.92
C PRO A 231 16.89 11.86 -8.92
N GLU A 232 16.91 12.92 -8.10
CA GLU A 232 18.05 13.80 -7.90
C GLU A 232 19.27 13.09 -7.29
N LEU A 233 19.07 12.06 -6.48
CA LEU A 233 20.16 11.28 -5.85
C LEU A 233 20.98 10.53 -6.90
N ARG A 234 20.33 10.01 -7.93
CA ARG A 234 21.01 9.37 -9.06
C ARG A 234 21.95 10.33 -9.78
N SER A 235 21.47 11.56 -10.03
CA SER A 235 22.24 12.61 -10.71
C SER A 235 23.43 13.09 -9.87
N ALA A 236 23.28 13.17 -8.54
CA ALA A 236 24.35 13.53 -7.62
C ALA A 236 25.45 12.46 -7.56
N ARG A 237 25.08 11.17 -7.54
CA ARG A 237 26.03 10.06 -7.55
C ARG A 237 26.87 10.02 -8.84
N VAL A 238 26.22 10.18 -10.00
CA VAL A 238 26.91 10.18 -11.32
C VAL A 238 27.91 11.34 -11.39
N ARG A 239 27.54 12.54 -10.92
CA ARG A 239 28.47 13.68 -10.90
C ARG A 239 29.70 13.39 -10.05
N ARG A 240 29.52 12.86 -8.82
CA ARG A 240 30.64 12.54 -7.92
C ARG A 240 31.56 11.46 -8.48
N ALA A 241 31.02 10.44 -9.12
CA ALA A 241 31.82 9.42 -9.78
C ALA A 241 32.67 9.98 -10.93
N SER A 242 32.19 11.03 -11.62
CA SER A 242 32.95 11.71 -12.69
C SER A 242 33.98 12.73 -12.17
N GLU A 243 33.83 13.22 -10.93
CA GLU A 243 34.78 14.16 -10.30
C GLU A 243 35.92 13.43 -9.57
N GLY A 244 35.75 12.15 -9.23
CA GLY A 244 36.75 11.33 -8.55
C GLY A 244 37.58 10.42 -9.46
N ALA A 245 37.28 10.40 -10.76
CA ALA A 245 38.03 9.67 -11.78
C ALA A 245 39.01 10.57 -12.54
#